data_bf9920bb806781d0eaa1746a7cb3aa5d
#
_entry.id   bf9920bb806781d0eaa1746a7cb3aa5d
#
_cell.length_a   1.000
_cell.length_b   1.000
_cell.length_c   1.000
_cell.angle_alpha   90.00
_cell.angle_beta   90.00
_cell.angle_gamma   90.00
#
_symmetry.space_group_name_H-M   'P 1'
#
loop_
_entity.id
_entity.type
_entity.pdbx_description
1 polymer ?
#
loop_
_entity_poly.entity_id
_entity_poly.type
_entity_poly.pdbx_seq_one_letter_code
_entity_poly.pdbx_strand_id
1 'polypeptide(L)'
;MRRFKNILFCPLGHKDNAAALRRVAVLADHNHANLTMFGAVAAPTRLQRLLHNAEFEQNLIEAEGAALHKRLTRYRTTTDQSDVETIVVVGDPSQSIVEQVLLSHHDLVVVTTDQNDDHPGALKRLLRKCPCPVWVLRPTRARTQRILAAVNPDPTELDLNTTVLELAASLAEFDACELHVVHAWELYGETTMRHSAFLRIPPEEVDELRIKEGQHREAALNELMQSTTIGDHRWKTHLLHGSPGVVIPNLVTKERINMIVMGTVGRSGIAGKVMGNTAEQILDHVRCSVIAVKPAEFISPIPVPDQ
;
A
#
# COMPACT_ATOMS: atom_id res chain seq x y z
N MET A 1 16.20 -7.74 9.02
CA MET A 1 16.66 -6.35 8.81
C MET A 1 15.70 -5.40 9.54
N ARG A 2 16.18 -4.49 10.39
CA ARG A 2 15.35 -3.52 11.12
C ARG A 2 15.07 -2.33 10.22
N ARG A 3 13.93 -2.34 9.54
CA ARG A 3 13.62 -1.40 8.45
C ARG A 3 12.86 -0.16 8.93
N PHE A 4 11.91 -0.34 9.83
CA PHE A 4 11.08 0.76 10.33
C PHE A 4 11.55 1.25 11.69
N LYS A 5 11.46 2.57 11.93
CA LYS A 5 11.84 3.23 13.18
C LYS A 5 10.70 4.00 13.82
N ASN A 6 9.74 4.44 13.03
CA ASN A 6 8.66 5.29 13.51
C ASN A 6 7.35 4.97 12.77
N ILE A 7 6.51 4.15 13.38
CA ILE A 7 5.28 3.60 12.79
C ILE A 7 4.08 4.39 13.25
N LEU A 8 3.23 4.81 12.29
CA LEU A 8 1.95 5.47 12.56
C LEU A 8 0.80 4.48 12.31
N PHE A 9 0.03 4.15 13.33
CA PHE A 9 -1.14 3.27 13.21
C PHE A 9 -2.44 4.08 13.21
N CYS A 10 -3.19 4.01 12.12
CA CYS A 10 -4.41 4.80 11.88
C CYS A 10 -5.60 3.88 11.60
N PRO A 11 -6.43 3.52 12.58
CA PRO A 11 -7.65 2.75 12.34
C PRO A 11 -8.73 3.64 11.71
N LEU A 12 -8.95 3.49 10.39
CA LEU A 12 -9.94 4.28 9.64
C LEU A 12 -11.38 3.73 9.78
N GLY A 13 -11.55 2.48 10.21
CA GLY A 13 -12.87 1.85 10.35
C GLY A 13 -13.43 1.93 11.75
N HIS A 14 -14.71 1.56 11.90
CA HIS A 14 -15.42 1.51 13.18
C HIS A 14 -15.29 0.15 13.90
N LYS A 15 -14.78 -0.89 13.23
CA LYS A 15 -14.64 -2.24 13.79
C LYS A 15 -13.51 -2.34 14.82
N ASP A 16 -13.54 -3.42 15.57
CA ASP A 16 -12.45 -3.76 16.51
C ASP A 16 -11.15 -4.01 15.76
N ASN A 17 -10.17 -3.16 16.03
CA ASN A 17 -8.84 -3.20 15.44
C ASN A 17 -7.76 -3.79 16.38
N ALA A 18 -8.15 -4.44 17.47
CA ALA A 18 -7.20 -4.98 18.45
C ALA A 18 -6.22 -6.01 17.84
N ALA A 19 -6.70 -6.88 16.94
CA ALA A 19 -5.84 -7.82 16.25
C ALA A 19 -4.84 -7.13 15.30
N ALA A 20 -5.27 -6.08 14.63
CA ALA A 20 -4.40 -5.27 13.77
C ALA A 20 -3.33 -4.54 14.60
N LEU A 21 -3.72 -3.92 15.71
CA LEU A 21 -2.78 -3.25 16.60
C LEU A 21 -1.74 -4.23 17.17
N ARG A 22 -2.16 -5.43 17.63
CA ARG A 22 -1.21 -6.46 18.09
C ARG A 22 -0.18 -6.81 17.02
N ARG A 23 -0.62 -6.99 15.77
CA ARG A 23 0.28 -7.29 14.66
C ARG A 23 1.29 -6.17 14.42
N VAL A 24 0.82 -4.92 14.43
CA VAL A 24 1.68 -3.75 14.24
C VAL A 24 2.63 -3.56 15.42
N ALA A 25 2.18 -3.80 16.66
CA ALA A 25 3.02 -3.75 17.85
C ALA A 25 4.15 -4.78 17.79
N VAL A 26 3.86 -6.04 17.42
CA VAL A 26 4.89 -7.08 17.23
C VAL A 26 5.89 -6.67 16.14
N LEU A 27 5.44 -6.04 15.05
CA LEU A 27 6.33 -5.49 14.03
C LEU A 27 7.19 -4.34 14.58
N ALA A 28 6.61 -3.44 15.39
CA ALA A 28 7.32 -2.34 16.02
C ALA A 28 8.40 -2.85 16.97
N ASP A 29 8.08 -3.81 17.84
CA ASP A 29 9.02 -4.44 18.75
C ASP A 29 10.17 -5.12 18.01
N HIS A 30 9.87 -5.88 16.96
CA HIS A 30 10.89 -6.55 16.14
C HIS A 30 11.86 -5.53 15.49
N ASN A 31 11.34 -4.37 15.08
CA ASN A 31 12.13 -3.31 14.46
C ASN A 31 12.78 -2.36 15.48
N HIS A 32 12.44 -2.43 16.77
CA HIS A 32 12.72 -1.41 17.78
C HIS A 32 12.24 -0.03 17.33
N ALA A 33 11.02 0.02 16.82
CA ALA A 33 10.38 1.20 16.29
C ALA A 33 9.44 1.83 17.32
N ASN A 34 9.34 3.16 17.29
CA ASN A 34 8.28 3.86 17.98
C ASN A 34 6.95 3.56 17.30
N LEU A 35 5.90 3.41 18.09
CA LEU A 35 4.54 3.22 17.60
C LEU A 35 3.65 4.34 18.12
N THR A 36 2.98 5.07 17.22
CA THR A 36 2.01 6.10 17.55
C THR A 36 0.64 5.70 16.99
N MET A 37 -0.40 5.79 17.81
CA MET A 37 -1.79 5.64 17.38
C MET A 37 -2.36 7.00 17.00
N PHE A 38 -2.96 7.08 15.81
CA PHE A 38 -3.48 8.34 15.28
C PHE A 38 -4.94 8.21 14.85
N GLY A 39 -5.71 9.23 15.14
CA GLY A 39 -7.08 9.36 14.65
C GLY A 39 -7.41 10.79 14.27
N ALA A 40 -8.25 10.96 13.26
CA ALA A 40 -8.75 12.25 12.85
C ALA A 40 -10.28 12.27 12.88
N VAL A 41 -10.85 13.32 13.45
CA VAL A 41 -12.28 13.61 13.43
C VAL A 41 -12.55 14.55 12.27
N ALA A 42 -13.42 14.15 11.35
CA ALA A 42 -13.77 14.98 10.20
C ALA A 42 -14.44 16.28 10.65
N ALA A 43 -13.91 17.42 10.19
CA ALA A 43 -14.58 18.69 10.39
C ALA A 43 -15.91 18.74 9.62
N PRO A 44 -16.97 19.38 10.15
CA PRO A 44 -18.23 19.54 9.46
C PRO A 44 -18.07 20.22 8.10
N THR A 45 -18.78 19.73 7.10
CA THR A 45 -18.80 20.35 5.76
C THR A 45 -19.42 21.74 5.81
N ARG A 46 -19.14 22.59 4.80
CA ARG A 46 -19.74 23.93 4.70
C ARG A 46 -21.27 23.89 4.76
N LEU A 47 -21.90 22.89 4.17
CA LEU A 47 -23.36 22.74 4.20
C LEU A 47 -23.88 22.41 5.61
N GLN A 48 -23.19 21.52 6.32
CA GLN A 48 -23.51 21.18 7.71
C GLN A 48 -23.38 22.38 8.63
N ARG A 49 -22.35 23.24 8.43
CA ARG A 49 -22.16 24.50 9.17
C ARG A 49 -23.29 25.52 8.98
N LEU A 50 -24.01 25.45 7.84
CA LEU A 50 -25.17 26.30 7.61
C LEU A 50 -26.42 25.87 8.39
N LEU A 51 -26.45 24.61 8.85
CA LEU A 51 -27.59 24.01 9.53
C LEU A 51 -27.48 24.07 11.06
N HIS A 52 -26.28 24.36 11.59
CA HIS A 52 -25.99 24.32 13.02
C HIS A 52 -25.32 25.62 13.47
N ASN A 53 -25.46 25.97 14.75
CA ASN A 53 -24.71 27.07 15.32
C ASN A 53 -23.27 26.61 15.69
N ALA A 54 -22.35 27.55 15.82
CA ALA A 54 -20.93 27.28 16.08
C ALA A 54 -20.70 26.51 17.40
N GLU A 55 -21.52 26.78 18.43
CA GLU A 55 -21.42 26.09 19.73
C GLU A 55 -21.80 24.61 19.61
N PHE A 56 -22.87 24.30 18.87
CA PHE A 56 -23.27 22.91 18.62
C PHE A 56 -22.20 22.15 17.81
N GLU A 57 -21.61 22.78 16.79
CA GLU A 57 -20.52 22.18 16.00
C GLU A 57 -19.31 21.87 16.87
N GLN A 58 -18.91 22.80 17.72
CA GLN A 58 -17.79 22.64 18.63
C GLN A 58 -18.04 21.47 19.61
N ASN A 59 -19.21 21.44 20.24
CA ASN A 59 -19.59 20.37 21.15
C ASN A 59 -19.61 18.99 20.45
N LEU A 60 -20.07 18.92 19.19
CA LEU A 60 -20.08 17.69 18.41
C LEU A 60 -18.65 17.20 18.11
N ILE A 61 -17.79 18.09 17.65
CA ILE A 61 -16.38 17.77 17.37
C ILE A 61 -15.67 17.27 18.63
N GLU A 62 -15.87 17.95 19.77
CA GLU A 62 -15.31 17.54 21.06
C GLU A 62 -15.83 16.16 21.49
N ALA A 63 -17.12 15.90 21.36
CA ALA A 63 -17.71 14.62 21.68
C ALA A 63 -17.18 13.48 20.79
N GLU A 64 -17.07 13.71 19.48
CA GLU A 64 -16.50 12.73 18.54
C GLU A 64 -15.00 12.51 18.82
N GLY A 65 -14.24 13.58 19.09
CA GLY A 65 -12.83 13.50 19.47
C GLY A 65 -12.62 12.69 20.75
N ALA A 66 -13.43 12.95 21.79
CA ALA A 66 -13.39 12.20 23.05
C ALA A 66 -13.76 10.71 22.84
N ALA A 67 -14.76 10.44 22.01
CA ALA A 67 -15.18 9.08 21.68
C ALA A 67 -14.08 8.33 20.92
N LEU A 68 -13.43 8.97 19.94
CA LEU A 68 -12.30 8.43 19.19
C LEU A 68 -11.12 8.17 20.12
N HIS A 69 -10.74 9.11 20.94
CA HIS A 69 -9.64 8.96 21.92
C HIS A 69 -9.92 7.79 22.87
N LYS A 70 -11.13 7.70 23.42
CA LYS A 70 -11.54 6.58 24.28
C LYS A 70 -11.44 5.23 23.56
N ARG A 71 -11.82 5.17 22.27
CA ARG A 71 -11.73 3.96 21.44
C ARG A 71 -10.27 3.55 21.23
N LEU A 72 -9.39 4.49 20.88
CA LEU A 72 -7.97 4.23 20.70
C LEU A 72 -7.31 3.77 22.00
N THR A 73 -7.60 4.45 23.11
CA THR A 73 -7.12 4.06 24.44
C THR A 73 -7.57 2.64 24.82
N ARG A 74 -8.83 2.29 24.50
CA ARG A 74 -9.34 0.92 24.73
C ARG A 74 -8.55 -0.12 23.92
N TYR A 75 -8.21 0.15 22.65
CA TYR A 75 -7.38 -0.77 21.87
C TYR A 75 -6.00 -0.95 22.50
N ARG A 76 -5.37 0.13 22.93
CA ARG A 76 -4.09 0.14 23.62
C ARG A 76 -4.11 -0.76 24.87
N THR A 77 -5.06 -0.55 25.77
CA THR A 77 -5.19 -1.33 27.00
C THR A 77 -5.53 -2.78 26.74
N THR A 78 -6.39 -3.08 25.76
CA THR A 78 -6.76 -4.46 25.40
C THR A 78 -5.61 -5.25 24.81
N THR A 79 -4.59 -4.59 24.26
CA THR A 79 -3.44 -5.22 23.61
C THR A 79 -2.16 -5.16 24.43
N ASP A 80 -2.23 -4.66 25.66
CA ASP A 80 -1.08 -4.46 26.57
C ASP A 80 0.00 -3.51 25.97
N GLN A 81 -0.48 -2.49 25.26
CA GLN A 81 0.38 -1.47 24.63
C GLN A 81 0.23 -0.12 25.37
N SER A 82 0.49 -0.13 26.68
CA SER A 82 0.28 1.04 27.57
C SER A 82 1.11 2.25 27.17
N ASP A 83 2.30 2.03 26.63
CA ASP A 83 3.28 3.09 26.32
C ASP A 83 3.11 3.70 24.92
N VAL A 84 2.14 3.19 24.12
CA VAL A 84 1.88 3.73 22.78
C VAL A 84 1.22 5.10 22.89
N GLU A 85 1.84 6.12 22.31
CA GLU A 85 1.29 7.46 22.20
C GLU A 85 -0.02 7.46 21.41
N THR A 86 -0.97 8.30 21.81
CA THR A 86 -2.27 8.44 21.14
C THR A 86 -2.55 9.90 20.80
N ILE A 87 -2.66 10.19 19.51
CA ILE A 87 -2.92 11.52 18.97
C ILE A 87 -4.31 11.53 18.29
N VAL A 88 -5.12 12.53 18.63
CA VAL A 88 -6.42 12.77 17.98
C VAL A 88 -6.46 14.23 17.52
N VAL A 89 -6.77 14.43 16.25
CA VAL A 89 -6.85 15.75 15.62
C VAL A 89 -8.21 15.97 14.94
N VAL A 90 -8.52 17.22 14.62
CA VAL A 90 -9.70 17.59 13.82
C VAL A 90 -9.25 17.96 12.42
N GLY A 91 -9.76 17.27 11.40
CA GLY A 91 -9.39 17.52 10.00
C GLY A 91 -9.81 16.42 9.04
N ASP A 92 -9.45 16.58 7.76
CA ASP A 92 -9.62 15.47 6.78
C ASP A 92 -8.66 14.33 7.15
N PRO A 93 -9.16 13.10 7.38
CA PRO A 93 -8.32 12.01 7.85
C PRO A 93 -7.11 11.73 6.95
N SER A 94 -7.28 11.80 5.63
CA SER A 94 -6.18 11.53 4.69
C SER A 94 -5.10 12.61 4.71
N GLN A 95 -5.50 13.86 4.87
CA GLN A 95 -4.59 14.98 4.96
C GLN A 95 -3.87 15.00 6.31
N SER A 96 -4.62 14.88 7.41
CA SER A 96 -4.05 14.90 8.76
C SER A 96 -3.06 13.75 9.01
N ILE A 97 -3.29 12.56 8.43
CA ILE A 97 -2.30 11.45 8.48
C ILE A 97 -1.00 11.85 7.78
N VAL A 98 -1.08 12.45 6.58
CA VAL A 98 0.13 12.87 5.85
C VAL A 98 0.86 14.01 6.58
N GLU A 99 0.12 14.99 7.12
CA GLU A 99 0.69 16.06 7.96
C GLU A 99 1.44 15.48 9.16
N GLN A 100 0.85 14.50 9.86
CA GLN A 100 1.48 13.84 10.99
C GLN A 100 2.74 13.05 10.57
N VAL A 101 2.72 12.41 9.40
CA VAL A 101 3.90 11.74 8.83
C VAL A 101 5.03 12.73 8.60
N LEU A 102 4.71 13.90 8.03
CA LEU A 102 5.71 14.93 7.73
C LEU A 102 6.26 15.59 9.00
N LEU A 103 5.39 15.87 10.00
CA LEU A 103 5.77 16.50 11.27
C LEU A 103 6.68 15.61 12.13
N SER A 104 6.34 14.33 12.24
CA SER A 104 7.02 13.39 13.14
C SER A 104 7.91 12.39 12.42
N HIS A 105 8.14 12.54 11.11
CA HIS A 105 9.02 11.70 10.30
C HIS A 105 8.70 10.20 10.41
N HIS A 106 7.41 9.84 10.36
CA HIS A 106 7.02 8.43 10.32
C HIS A 106 7.49 7.78 9.00
N ASP A 107 8.00 6.56 9.11
CA ASP A 107 8.55 5.78 8.01
C ASP A 107 7.68 4.60 7.56
N LEU A 108 6.57 4.37 8.26
CA LEU A 108 5.49 3.47 7.89
C LEU A 108 4.15 3.99 8.42
N VAL A 109 3.15 4.08 7.56
CA VAL A 109 1.75 4.26 7.96
C VAL A 109 1.02 2.94 7.83
N VAL A 110 0.33 2.52 8.89
CA VAL A 110 -0.56 1.35 8.84
C VAL A 110 -2.00 1.81 9.03
N VAL A 111 -2.83 1.55 8.03
CA VAL A 111 -4.26 1.83 8.09
C VAL A 111 -5.07 0.54 8.06
N THR A 112 -6.13 0.47 8.85
CA THR A 112 -7.11 -0.61 8.74
C THR A 112 -8.32 -0.10 7.99
N THR A 113 -8.88 -0.92 7.11
CA THR A 113 -10.11 -0.60 6.38
C THR A 113 -11.11 -1.72 6.56
N ASP A 114 -12.39 -1.37 6.67
CA ASP A 114 -13.47 -2.32 6.59
C ASP A 114 -13.70 -2.75 5.14
N GLN A 115 -14.25 -3.96 4.92
CA GLN A 115 -14.57 -4.44 3.57
C GLN A 115 -15.64 -3.59 2.86
N ASN A 116 -16.45 -2.88 3.64
CA ASN A 116 -17.44 -1.90 3.18
C ASN A 116 -16.98 -0.51 3.64
N ASP A 117 -15.85 -0.05 3.08
CA ASP A 117 -15.25 1.21 3.46
C ASP A 117 -16.21 2.37 3.19
N ASP A 118 -16.66 3.05 4.25
CA ASP A 118 -17.52 4.24 4.16
C ASP A 118 -16.76 5.44 3.52
N HIS A 119 -15.44 5.33 3.35
CA HIS A 119 -14.58 6.39 2.80
C HIS A 119 -13.53 5.90 1.80
N PRO A 120 -13.89 5.20 0.71
CA PRO A 120 -12.90 4.70 -0.26
C PRO A 120 -12.03 5.81 -0.88
N GLY A 121 -12.57 7.02 -0.96
CA GLY A 121 -11.84 8.20 -1.41
C GLY A 121 -10.73 8.65 -0.45
N ALA A 122 -10.87 8.47 0.87
CA ALA A 122 -9.86 8.86 1.84
C ALA A 122 -8.61 7.98 1.72
N LEU A 123 -8.79 6.65 1.60
CA LEU A 123 -7.68 5.73 1.38
C LEU A 123 -6.91 6.04 0.08
N LYS A 124 -7.62 6.22 -1.03
CA LYS A 124 -6.97 6.58 -2.31
C LYS A 124 -6.22 7.91 -2.22
N ARG A 125 -6.78 8.92 -1.52
CA ARG A 125 -6.07 10.20 -1.28
C ARG A 125 -4.82 10.02 -0.45
N LEU A 126 -4.88 9.21 0.63
CA LEU A 126 -3.71 8.87 1.45
C LEU A 126 -2.62 8.21 0.61
N LEU A 127 -2.97 7.16 -0.13
CA LEU A 127 -2.04 6.41 -0.98
C LEU A 127 -1.39 7.28 -2.07
N ARG A 128 -2.07 8.32 -2.55
CA ARG A 128 -1.51 9.27 -3.53
C ARG A 128 -0.54 10.27 -2.92
N LYS A 129 -0.73 10.65 -1.66
CA LYS A 129 -0.06 11.81 -1.05
C LYS A 129 0.99 11.46 0.00
N CYS A 130 0.89 10.30 0.63
CA CYS A 130 1.80 9.88 1.68
C CYS A 130 3.20 9.59 1.11
N PRO A 131 4.28 10.18 1.66
CA PRO A 131 5.63 9.99 1.15
C PRO A 131 6.26 8.67 1.59
N CYS A 132 5.88 8.14 2.74
CA CYS A 132 6.38 6.85 3.23
C CYS A 132 5.47 5.69 2.79
N PRO A 133 5.93 4.43 2.92
CA PRO A 133 5.10 3.26 2.69
C PRO A 133 3.80 3.29 3.47
N VAL A 134 2.70 2.89 2.81
CA VAL A 134 1.38 2.77 3.45
C VAL A 134 0.94 1.32 3.41
N TRP A 135 0.78 0.73 4.56
CA TRP A 135 0.23 -0.61 4.73
C TRP A 135 -1.27 -0.55 4.96
N VAL A 136 -2.03 -0.95 3.96
CA VAL A 136 -3.48 -1.18 4.06
C VAL A 136 -3.68 -2.58 4.65
N LEU A 137 -3.86 -2.65 5.95
CA LEU A 137 -3.99 -3.91 6.68
C LEU A 137 -5.46 -4.37 6.65
N ARG A 138 -5.69 -5.51 6.01
CA ARG A 138 -7.00 -6.16 5.95
C ARG A 138 -7.01 -7.45 6.77
N PRO A 139 -8.09 -7.76 7.48
CA PRO A 139 -8.18 -8.97 8.27
C PRO A 139 -8.09 -10.21 7.37
N THR A 140 -7.25 -11.16 7.76
CA THR A 140 -7.13 -12.45 7.09
C THR A 140 -7.50 -13.60 8.05
N ARG A 141 -8.15 -14.64 7.54
CA ARG A 141 -8.41 -15.89 8.26
C ARG A 141 -7.46 -17.01 7.85
N ALA A 142 -6.52 -16.72 6.95
CA ALA A 142 -5.57 -17.72 6.46
C ALA A 142 -4.62 -18.16 7.58
N ARG A 143 -4.38 -19.48 7.66
CA ARG A 143 -3.40 -20.06 8.61
C ARG A 143 -1.98 -19.90 8.13
N THR A 144 -1.76 -19.90 6.82
CA THR A 144 -0.45 -19.66 6.18
C THR A 144 -0.46 -18.31 5.50
N GLN A 145 0.58 -17.53 5.74
CA GLN A 145 0.78 -16.26 5.05
C GLN A 145 1.49 -16.51 3.72
N ARG A 146 1.20 -15.70 2.72
CA ARG A 146 1.90 -15.64 1.44
C ARG A 146 1.99 -14.19 1.00
N ILE A 147 3.20 -13.74 0.73
CA ILE A 147 3.47 -12.37 0.33
C ILE A 147 3.84 -12.36 -1.16
N LEU A 148 3.29 -11.40 -1.89
CA LEU A 148 3.57 -11.17 -3.30
C LEU A 148 4.26 -9.83 -3.48
N ALA A 149 5.48 -9.84 -4.01
CA ALA A 149 6.15 -8.65 -4.52
C ALA A 149 5.76 -8.45 -5.98
N ALA A 150 5.09 -7.35 -6.30
CA ALA A 150 4.77 -6.98 -7.69
C ALA A 150 5.78 -5.95 -8.19
N VAL A 151 6.60 -6.35 -9.17
CA VAL A 151 7.72 -5.56 -9.69
C VAL A 151 7.61 -5.34 -11.19
N ASN A 152 8.24 -4.26 -11.64
CA ASN A 152 8.46 -3.98 -13.05
C ASN A 152 9.96 -3.83 -13.30
N PRO A 153 10.68 -4.84 -13.82
CA PRO A 153 12.13 -4.85 -13.97
C PRO A 153 12.59 -3.93 -15.10
N ASP A 154 12.16 -2.67 -15.02
CA ASP A 154 12.62 -1.60 -15.89
C ASP A 154 13.78 -0.87 -15.22
N PRO A 155 14.90 -0.63 -15.95
CA PRO A 155 16.07 0.05 -15.38
C PRO A 155 15.75 1.41 -14.74
N THR A 156 14.73 2.10 -15.20
CA THR A 156 14.32 3.41 -14.64
C THR A 156 13.59 3.31 -13.31
N GLU A 157 13.15 2.09 -12.91
CA GLU A 157 12.43 1.83 -11.67
C GLU A 157 13.21 0.91 -10.72
N LEU A 158 14.52 0.73 -10.96
CA LEU A 158 15.35 -0.24 -10.24
C LEU A 158 15.31 -0.03 -8.72
N ASP A 159 15.49 1.18 -8.23
CA ASP A 159 15.51 1.50 -6.80
C ASP A 159 14.17 1.21 -6.12
N LEU A 160 13.05 1.55 -6.80
CA LEU A 160 11.72 1.24 -6.30
C LEU A 160 11.48 -0.27 -6.24
N ASN A 161 11.86 -1.00 -7.29
CA ASN A 161 11.70 -2.45 -7.35
C ASN A 161 12.56 -3.17 -6.31
N THR A 162 13.79 -2.73 -6.11
CA THR A 162 14.68 -3.21 -5.04
C THR A 162 14.03 -2.99 -3.67
N THR A 163 13.49 -1.80 -3.42
CA THR A 163 12.77 -1.49 -2.17
C THR A 163 11.56 -2.41 -1.97
N VAL A 164 10.78 -2.66 -3.02
CA VAL A 164 9.60 -3.56 -2.98
C VAL A 164 10.03 -5.00 -2.65
N LEU A 165 11.07 -5.51 -3.31
CA LEU A 165 11.59 -6.87 -3.09
C LEU A 165 12.14 -7.04 -1.69
N GLU A 166 13.00 -6.15 -1.24
CA GLU A 166 13.60 -6.19 0.09
C GLU A 166 12.54 -6.09 1.21
N LEU A 167 11.54 -5.22 1.03
CA LEU A 167 10.45 -5.09 1.98
C LEU A 167 9.61 -6.35 2.04
N ALA A 168 9.26 -6.92 0.90
CA ALA A 168 8.50 -8.18 0.81
C ALA A 168 9.28 -9.35 1.42
N ALA A 169 10.58 -9.46 1.16
CA ALA A 169 11.46 -10.48 1.72
C ALA A 169 11.57 -10.35 3.25
N SER A 170 11.80 -9.12 3.75
CA SER A 170 11.88 -8.85 5.20
C SER A 170 10.58 -9.21 5.95
N LEU A 171 9.43 -8.96 5.33
CA LEU A 171 8.13 -9.34 5.90
C LEU A 171 7.87 -10.85 5.78
N ALA A 172 8.32 -11.49 4.71
CA ALA A 172 8.22 -12.94 4.57
C ALA A 172 9.08 -13.68 5.61
N GLU A 173 10.26 -13.13 5.91
CA GLU A 173 11.11 -13.61 7.01
C GLU A 173 10.43 -13.43 8.37
N PHE A 174 9.93 -12.23 8.64
CA PHE A 174 9.22 -11.91 9.88
C PHE A 174 8.00 -12.81 10.12
N ASP A 175 7.21 -13.08 9.09
CA ASP A 175 6.03 -13.93 9.14
C ASP A 175 6.35 -15.44 8.93
N ALA A 176 7.61 -15.80 8.68
CA ALA A 176 8.05 -17.17 8.33
C ALA A 176 7.18 -17.79 7.21
N CYS A 177 6.99 -17.06 6.11
CA CYS A 177 6.04 -17.42 5.07
C CYS A 177 6.64 -17.45 3.65
N GLU A 178 5.86 -17.95 2.68
CA GLU A 178 6.27 -18.03 1.28
C GLU A 178 6.32 -16.63 0.65
N LEU A 179 7.40 -16.33 -0.07
CA LEU A 179 7.55 -15.15 -0.91
C LEU A 179 7.29 -15.51 -2.37
N HIS A 180 6.36 -14.78 -3.00
CA HIS A 180 6.11 -14.81 -4.43
C HIS A 180 6.58 -13.50 -5.05
N VAL A 181 7.08 -13.57 -6.27
CA VAL A 181 7.46 -12.38 -7.06
C VAL A 181 6.74 -12.43 -8.38
N VAL A 182 6.08 -11.36 -8.80
CA VAL A 182 5.39 -11.28 -10.07
C VAL A 182 5.85 -10.10 -10.91
N HIS A 183 6.11 -10.38 -12.19
CA HIS A 183 6.13 -9.39 -13.25
C HIS A 183 5.02 -9.69 -14.26
N ALA A 184 4.17 -8.70 -14.53
CA ALA A 184 3.14 -8.80 -15.55
C ALA A 184 3.47 -7.83 -16.70
N TRP A 185 3.33 -8.32 -17.95
CA TRP A 185 3.74 -7.59 -19.16
C TRP A 185 2.78 -7.79 -20.32
N GLU A 186 2.73 -6.86 -21.22
CA GLU A 186 1.96 -6.91 -22.46
C GLU A 186 2.88 -6.65 -23.65
N LEU A 187 2.67 -7.36 -24.75
CA LEU A 187 3.34 -7.01 -26.00
C LEU A 187 2.70 -5.73 -26.55
N TYR A 188 3.53 -4.68 -26.73
CA TYR A 188 3.03 -3.42 -27.25
C TYR A 188 2.38 -3.58 -28.62
N GLY A 189 1.15 -3.13 -28.75
CA GLY A 189 0.41 -3.17 -30.01
C GLY A 189 -0.07 -4.56 -30.44
N GLU A 190 -0.02 -5.60 -29.58
CA GLU A 190 -0.40 -6.96 -29.92
C GLU A 190 -1.81 -7.06 -30.53
N THR A 191 -2.80 -6.41 -29.91
CA THR A 191 -4.18 -6.36 -30.43
C THR A 191 -4.24 -5.75 -31.83
N THR A 192 -3.51 -4.67 -32.05
CA THR A 192 -3.44 -4.02 -33.36
C THR A 192 -2.74 -4.91 -34.40
N MET A 193 -1.63 -5.53 -34.03
CA MET A 193 -0.91 -6.46 -34.93
C MET A 193 -1.77 -7.65 -35.33
N ARG A 194 -2.56 -8.19 -34.40
CA ARG A 194 -3.43 -9.36 -34.66
C ARG A 194 -4.69 -9.05 -35.45
N HIS A 195 -5.23 -7.83 -35.33
CA HIS A 195 -6.57 -7.53 -35.87
C HIS A 195 -6.61 -6.39 -36.91
N SER A 196 -5.47 -5.75 -37.19
CA SER A 196 -5.42 -4.69 -38.20
C SER A 196 -5.46 -5.27 -39.62
N ALA A 197 -6.53 -4.97 -40.35
CA ALA A 197 -6.61 -5.29 -41.77
C ALA A 197 -5.56 -4.54 -42.63
N PHE A 198 -4.98 -3.47 -42.09
CA PHE A 198 -3.95 -2.68 -42.74
C PHE A 198 -2.55 -3.29 -42.60
N LEU A 199 -2.18 -3.74 -41.38
CA LEU A 199 -0.84 -4.27 -41.11
C LEU A 199 -0.62 -5.69 -41.69
N ARG A 200 -1.67 -6.52 -41.74
CA ARG A 200 -1.66 -7.87 -42.30
C ARG A 200 -0.49 -8.73 -41.82
N ILE A 201 -0.12 -8.61 -40.54
CA ILE A 201 0.97 -9.40 -39.94
C ILE A 201 0.47 -10.83 -39.71
N PRO A 202 1.21 -11.88 -40.15
CA PRO A 202 0.85 -13.27 -39.88
C PRO A 202 0.76 -13.55 -38.37
N PRO A 203 -0.22 -14.32 -37.89
CA PRO A 203 -0.35 -14.64 -36.47
C PRO A 203 0.92 -15.26 -35.88
N GLU A 204 1.63 -16.07 -36.66
CA GLU A 204 2.87 -16.75 -36.26
C GLU A 204 3.99 -15.73 -35.95
N GLU A 205 4.07 -14.64 -36.73
CA GLU A 205 5.06 -13.58 -36.53
C GLU A 205 4.78 -12.78 -35.24
N VAL A 206 3.50 -12.53 -34.94
CA VAL A 206 3.09 -11.90 -33.66
C VAL A 206 3.40 -12.83 -32.48
N ASP A 207 3.19 -14.15 -32.65
CA ASP A 207 3.53 -15.13 -31.60
C ASP A 207 5.05 -15.21 -31.36
N GLU A 208 5.86 -15.14 -32.43
CA GLU A 208 7.32 -15.06 -32.28
C GLU A 208 7.77 -13.79 -31.55
N LEU A 209 7.20 -12.64 -31.85
CA LEU A 209 7.47 -11.39 -31.17
C LEU A 209 7.11 -11.48 -29.68
N ARG A 210 5.96 -12.07 -29.36
CA ARG A 210 5.51 -12.29 -27.99
C ARG A 210 6.46 -13.23 -27.22
N ILE A 211 6.93 -14.30 -27.84
CA ILE A 211 7.90 -15.23 -27.22
C ILE A 211 9.22 -14.51 -26.94
N LYS A 212 9.75 -13.76 -27.90
CA LYS A 212 10.99 -12.99 -27.75
C LYS A 212 10.89 -11.95 -26.65
N GLU A 213 9.77 -11.20 -26.60
CA GLU A 213 9.52 -10.22 -25.54
C GLU A 213 9.41 -10.91 -24.18
N GLY A 214 8.70 -12.05 -24.08
CA GLY A 214 8.61 -12.84 -22.86
C GLY A 214 9.99 -13.28 -22.32
N GLN A 215 10.86 -13.79 -23.21
CA GLN A 215 12.24 -14.16 -22.84
C GLN A 215 13.05 -12.97 -22.35
N HIS A 216 12.90 -11.81 -23.00
CA HIS A 216 13.56 -10.57 -22.54
C HIS A 216 13.07 -10.15 -21.16
N ARG A 217 11.75 -10.21 -20.90
CA ARG A 217 11.15 -9.88 -19.59
C ARG A 217 11.57 -10.87 -18.50
N GLU A 218 11.71 -12.13 -18.84
CA GLU A 218 12.21 -13.16 -17.91
C GLU A 218 13.67 -12.89 -17.53
N ALA A 219 14.52 -12.57 -18.50
CA ALA A 219 15.92 -12.23 -18.25
C ALA A 219 16.03 -10.99 -17.35
N ALA A 220 15.28 -9.92 -17.63
CA ALA A 220 15.27 -8.70 -16.81
C ALA A 220 14.77 -8.95 -15.38
N LEU A 221 13.75 -9.81 -15.22
CA LEU A 221 13.26 -10.20 -13.88
C LEU A 221 14.32 -10.97 -13.11
N ASN A 222 15.00 -11.91 -13.76
CA ASN A 222 16.07 -12.70 -13.16
C ASN A 222 17.27 -11.82 -12.76
N GLU A 223 17.64 -10.85 -13.58
CA GLU A 223 18.70 -9.89 -13.28
C GLU A 223 18.32 -9.05 -12.04
N LEU A 224 17.10 -8.51 -11.98
CA LEU A 224 16.60 -7.79 -10.81
C LEU A 224 16.65 -8.66 -9.54
N MET A 225 16.23 -9.91 -9.64
CA MET A 225 16.25 -10.85 -8.50
C MET A 225 17.67 -11.16 -8.02
N GLN A 226 18.63 -11.28 -8.94
CA GLN A 226 20.06 -11.54 -8.61
C GLN A 226 20.75 -10.30 -8.03
N SER A 227 20.37 -9.10 -8.47
CA SER A 227 20.97 -7.84 -7.99
C SER A 227 20.45 -7.44 -6.60
N THR A 228 19.36 -8.03 -6.14
CA THR A 228 18.71 -7.67 -4.86
C THR A 228 19.10 -8.68 -3.77
N THR A 229 19.54 -8.18 -2.61
CA THR A 229 19.85 -9.02 -1.44
C THR A 229 18.57 -9.48 -0.76
N ILE A 230 17.99 -10.59 -1.22
CA ILE A 230 16.72 -11.14 -0.68
C ILE A 230 16.96 -12.23 0.39
N GLY A 231 18.23 -12.48 0.77
CA GLY A 231 18.60 -13.57 1.70
C GLY A 231 18.40 -14.97 1.08
N ASP A 232 18.47 -16.01 1.91
CA ASP A 232 18.32 -17.42 1.48
C ASP A 232 16.86 -17.85 1.33
N HIS A 233 15.92 -16.91 1.12
CA HIS A 233 14.51 -17.25 0.99
C HIS A 233 14.21 -18.00 -0.30
N ARG A 234 13.39 -19.04 -0.18
CA ARG A 234 12.75 -19.65 -1.35
C ARG A 234 11.62 -18.75 -1.81
N TRP A 235 11.70 -18.27 -3.04
CA TRP A 235 10.64 -17.54 -3.70
C TRP A 235 10.08 -18.29 -4.89
N LYS A 236 8.85 -17.97 -5.23
CA LYS A 236 8.20 -18.46 -6.44
C LYS A 236 8.00 -17.30 -7.40
N THR A 237 8.63 -17.38 -8.57
CA THR A 237 8.54 -16.37 -9.62
C THR A 237 7.34 -16.61 -10.52
N HIS A 238 6.68 -15.53 -10.91
CA HIS A 238 5.56 -15.55 -11.87
C HIS A 238 5.81 -14.49 -12.94
N LEU A 239 5.98 -14.94 -14.18
CA LEU A 239 5.99 -14.09 -15.36
C LEU A 239 4.64 -14.23 -16.06
N LEU A 240 3.84 -13.16 -16.09
CA LEU A 240 2.47 -13.20 -16.58
C LEU A 240 2.31 -12.30 -17.81
N HIS A 241 1.80 -12.88 -18.90
CA HIS A 241 1.39 -12.12 -20.07
C HIS A 241 -0.05 -11.62 -19.88
N GLY A 242 -0.27 -10.34 -20.08
CA GLY A 242 -1.56 -9.64 -19.97
C GLY A 242 -1.53 -8.43 -19.08
N SER A 243 -2.62 -7.67 -19.09
CA SER A 243 -2.75 -6.43 -18.32
C SER A 243 -2.53 -6.65 -16.82
N PRO A 244 -1.55 -5.97 -16.19
CA PRO A 244 -1.21 -6.18 -14.78
C PRO A 244 -2.41 -5.99 -13.85
N GLY A 245 -3.31 -5.04 -14.15
CA GLY A 245 -4.54 -4.80 -13.37
C GLY A 245 -5.53 -5.97 -13.38
N VAL A 246 -5.36 -6.93 -14.31
CA VAL A 246 -6.20 -8.12 -14.44
C VAL A 246 -5.46 -9.37 -13.97
N VAL A 247 -4.24 -9.60 -14.47
CA VAL A 247 -3.55 -10.88 -14.23
C VAL A 247 -3.00 -10.99 -12.80
N ILE A 248 -2.61 -9.86 -12.16
CA ILE A 248 -2.13 -9.88 -10.77
C ILE A 248 -3.26 -10.19 -9.78
N PRO A 249 -4.45 -9.56 -9.81
CA PRO A 249 -5.58 -9.98 -8.96
C PRO A 249 -5.99 -11.44 -9.14
N ASN A 250 -5.94 -11.96 -10.36
CA ASN A 250 -6.19 -13.38 -10.62
C ASN A 250 -5.14 -14.29 -9.96
N LEU A 251 -3.86 -13.92 -10.04
CA LEU A 251 -2.77 -14.61 -9.34
C LEU A 251 -2.98 -14.59 -7.83
N VAL A 252 -3.33 -13.44 -7.27
CA VAL A 252 -3.62 -13.27 -5.82
C VAL A 252 -4.66 -14.27 -5.35
N THR A 253 -5.73 -14.44 -6.13
CA THR A 253 -6.80 -15.39 -5.82
C THR A 253 -6.33 -16.85 -5.98
N LYS A 254 -5.65 -17.16 -7.08
CA LYS A 254 -5.16 -18.51 -7.41
C LYS A 254 -4.15 -19.00 -6.37
N GLU A 255 -3.17 -18.20 -6.02
CA GLU A 255 -2.09 -18.54 -5.09
C GLU A 255 -2.45 -18.24 -3.63
N ARG A 256 -3.67 -17.74 -3.36
CA ARG A 256 -4.15 -17.37 -2.01
C ARG A 256 -3.20 -16.39 -1.29
N ILE A 257 -2.78 -15.37 -2.00
CA ILE A 257 -1.89 -14.32 -1.48
C ILE A 257 -2.63 -13.52 -0.39
N ASN A 258 -1.96 -13.27 0.71
CA ASN A 258 -2.52 -12.53 1.86
C ASN A 258 -2.04 -11.08 1.90
N MET A 259 -0.91 -10.79 1.24
CA MET A 259 -0.34 -9.47 1.18
C MET A 259 0.35 -9.22 -0.16
N ILE A 260 0.15 -8.04 -0.72
CA ILE A 260 0.91 -7.55 -1.88
C ILE A 260 1.80 -6.40 -1.42
N VAL A 261 3.05 -6.40 -1.87
CA VAL A 261 3.97 -5.25 -1.79
C VAL A 261 4.18 -4.76 -3.21
N MET A 262 3.91 -3.48 -3.47
CA MET A 262 4.01 -2.93 -4.84
C MET A 262 4.33 -1.44 -4.83
N GLY A 263 4.97 -0.97 -5.89
CA GLY A 263 5.10 0.45 -6.19
C GLY A 263 3.75 1.07 -6.58
N THR A 264 3.54 2.35 -6.28
CA THR A 264 2.30 3.06 -6.61
C THR A 264 2.48 4.21 -7.58
N VAL A 265 3.69 4.54 -7.97
CA VAL A 265 4.01 5.59 -8.95
C VAL A 265 4.71 4.93 -10.14
N GLY A 266 4.22 5.17 -11.34
CA GLY A 266 4.83 4.70 -12.57
C GLY A 266 5.59 5.82 -13.29
N ARG A 267 6.21 5.49 -14.43
CA ARG A 267 7.10 6.32 -15.26
C ARG A 267 6.58 7.70 -15.67
N SER A 268 5.27 7.90 -15.69
CA SER A 268 4.65 9.18 -16.10
C SER A 268 4.43 10.14 -14.94
N GLY A 269 5.01 9.84 -13.76
CA GLY A 269 4.85 10.64 -12.56
C GLY A 269 5.38 12.05 -12.74
N ILE A 270 4.52 12.97 -13.18
CA ILE A 270 4.71 14.39 -12.93
C ILE A 270 4.86 14.52 -11.42
N ALA A 271 5.98 15.07 -10.99
CA ALA A 271 6.34 15.22 -9.59
C ALA A 271 5.11 15.57 -8.72
N GLY A 272 4.76 14.67 -7.80
CA GLY A 272 3.74 14.90 -6.79
C GLY A 272 2.28 14.58 -7.13
N LYS A 273 1.93 13.99 -8.29
CA LYS A 273 0.52 14.04 -8.69
C LYS A 273 -0.29 12.75 -8.79
N VAL A 274 0.23 11.59 -9.13
CA VAL A 274 -0.70 10.49 -9.49
C VAL A 274 -0.20 9.12 -9.06
N MET A 275 -1.07 8.36 -8.41
CA MET A 275 -0.97 6.90 -8.34
C MET A 275 -1.15 6.34 -9.75
N GLY A 276 -0.32 5.36 -10.13
CA GLY A 276 -0.42 4.75 -11.46
C GLY A 276 -1.74 4.00 -11.64
N ASN A 277 -2.29 4.04 -12.85
CA ASN A 277 -3.55 3.35 -13.18
C ASN A 277 -3.50 1.85 -12.82
N THR A 278 -2.37 1.20 -13.05
CA THR A 278 -2.15 -0.21 -12.69
C THR A 278 -2.29 -0.44 -11.18
N ALA A 279 -1.67 0.42 -10.37
CA ALA A 279 -1.75 0.32 -8.92
C ALA A 279 -3.18 0.56 -8.41
N GLU A 280 -3.90 1.51 -8.98
CA GLU A 280 -5.32 1.73 -8.66
C GLU A 280 -6.18 0.52 -9.02
N GLN A 281 -6.00 -0.04 -10.22
CA GLN A 281 -6.74 -1.24 -10.65
C GLN A 281 -6.48 -2.44 -9.73
N ILE A 282 -5.21 -2.68 -9.35
CA ILE A 282 -4.88 -3.76 -8.43
C ILE A 282 -5.59 -3.54 -7.09
N LEU A 283 -5.49 -2.33 -6.51
CA LEU A 283 -6.11 -1.99 -5.23
C LEU A 283 -7.63 -2.17 -5.22
N ASP A 284 -8.30 -1.86 -6.32
CA ASP A 284 -9.75 -1.97 -6.47
C ASP A 284 -10.21 -3.45 -6.54
N HIS A 285 -9.35 -4.34 -7.05
CA HIS A 285 -9.72 -5.75 -7.30
C HIS A 285 -9.22 -6.73 -6.24
N VAL A 286 -8.16 -6.38 -5.46
CA VAL A 286 -7.64 -7.30 -4.45
C VAL A 286 -8.33 -7.14 -3.10
N ARG A 287 -8.46 -8.26 -2.37
CA ARG A 287 -9.05 -8.29 -1.02
C ARG A 287 -8.02 -8.56 0.07
N CYS A 288 -6.78 -8.85 -0.29
CA CYS A 288 -5.68 -9.04 0.64
C CYS A 288 -5.12 -7.69 1.15
N SER A 289 -4.24 -7.74 2.15
CA SER A 289 -3.47 -6.58 2.59
C SER A 289 -2.57 -6.06 1.46
N VAL A 290 -2.31 -4.75 1.44
CA VAL A 290 -1.45 -4.12 0.43
C VAL A 290 -0.46 -3.19 1.11
N ILE A 291 0.81 -3.30 0.77
CA ILE A 291 1.81 -2.29 1.09
C ILE A 291 2.15 -1.52 -0.19
N ALA A 292 1.82 -0.25 -0.17
CA ALA A 292 2.06 0.69 -1.25
C ALA A 292 3.36 1.45 -1.00
N VAL A 293 4.33 1.30 -1.90
CA VAL A 293 5.67 1.90 -1.78
C VAL A 293 5.80 3.06 -2.76
N LYS A 294 6.48 4.12 -2.35
CA LYS A 294 6.83 5.28 -3.18
C LYS A 294 8.31 5.24 -3.54
N PRO A 295 8.71 5.81 -4.69
CA PRO A 295 10.11 6.10 -4.96
C PRO A 295 10.71 7.04 -3.89
N ALA A 296 11.99 6.93 -3.62
CA ALA A 296 12.68 7.72 -2.59
C ALA A 296 12.59 9.24 -2.82
N GLU A 297 12.56 9.64 -4.10
CA GLU A 297 12.44 11.04 -4.53
C GLU A 297 11.01 11.59 -4.48
N PHE A 298 10.03 10.79 -4.04
CA PHE A 298 8.63 11.24 -3.98
C PHE A 298 8.46 12.35 -2.93
N ILE A 299 8.02 13.51 -3.39
CA ILE A 299 7.68 14.64 -2.53
C ILE A 299 6.16 14.72 -2.36
N SER A 300 5.70 14.76 -1.11
CA SER A 300 4.29 14.94 -0.82
C SER A 300 3.78 16.28 -1.34
N PRO A 301 2.60 16.33 -1.98
CA PRO A 301 1.96 17.60 -2.35
C PRO A 301 1.35 18.34 -1.15
N ILE A 302 1.36 17.74 0.04
CA ILE A 302 0.91 18.37 1.28
C ILE A 302 2.10 19.12 1.88
N PRO A 303 1.98 20.43 2.16
CA PRO A 303 3.04 21.16 2.84
C PRO A 303 3.25 20.64 4.26
N VAL A 304 4.47 20.79 4.77
CA VAL A 304 4.73 20.58 6.20
C VAL A 304 3.96 21.68 6.96
N PRO A 305 3.10 21.33 7.92
CA PRO A 305 2.43 22.32 8.73
C PRO A 305 3.46 23.20 9.47
N ASP A 306 3.19 24.50 9.56
CA ASP A 306 3.97 25.39 10.41
C ASP A 306 3.83 24.94 11.87
N GLN A 307 4.96 24.90 12.60
CA GLN A 307 5.02 24.50 14.01
C GLN A 307 4.45 25.58 14.93
#